data_75b24db1043b8c67042643dcbb9f4951
#
_entry.id   75b24db1043b8c67042643dcbb9f4951
#
_cell.length_a   1.000
_cell.length_b   1.000
_cell.length_c   1.000
_cell.angle_alpha   90.00
_cell.angle_beta   90.00
_cell.angle_gamma   90.00
#
_symmetry.space_group_name_H-M   'P 1'
#
loop_
_entity.id
_entity.type
_entity.pdbx_description
1 polymer ?
#
loop_
_entity_poly.entity_id
_entity_poly.type
_entity_poly.pdbx_seq_one_letter_code
_entity_poly.pdbx_strand_id
1 'polypeptide(L)'
;MAENSQWKVIIFLGIPGSGKGTQAQLLAENAQYTHISTGQLFRNIDSDPTADPEDKEFLHHMKEGALVPDYLVYKIAFHAIEEALKQGKVAMLDGAIRSLEQAKGFENYFEEKGIANDVAVVEIAISDDLSLKRLTHRKICSKCEYILPYSPENFKKEICDQCGGTLLVRNDDHPEIIQKRIETQGNKFLSPIVEYYREVGHVFTVDGSRSISVVDIDVRKILQM
;
A
#
# COMPACT_ATOMS: atom_id res chain seq x y z
N MET A 1 -13.55 -5.06 25.72
CA MET A 1 -14.53 -5.04 24.62
C MET A 1 -13.79 -4.40 23.46
N ALA A 2 -13.58 -5.11 22.36
CA ALA A 2 -12.93 -4.54 21.20
C ALA A 2 -13.86 -3.43 20.67
N GLU A 3 -13.37 -2.20 20.61
CA GLU A 3 -14.11 -1.12 19.97
C GLU A 3 -14.27 -1.50 18.50
N ASN A 4 -15.51 -1.68 18.05
CA ASN A 4 -15.80 -1.92 16.65
C ASN A 4 -15.35 -0.67 15.88
N SER A 5 -14.37 -0.84 14.99
CA SER A 5 -14.00 0.22 14.06
C SER A 5 -15.27 0.69 13.33
N GLN A 6 -15.42 2.01 13.19
CA GLN A 6 -16.50 2.58 12.35
C GLN A 6 -16.26 2.33 10.87
N TRP A 7 -15.05 1.91 10.49
CA TRP A 7 -14.66 1.69 9.10
C TRP A 7 -14.66 0.21 8.76
N LYS A 8 -15.17 -0.13 7.57
CA LYS A 8 -15.07 -1.46 6.96
C LYS A 8 -13.87 -1.58 6.04
N VAL A 9 -13.51 -0.47 5.38
CA VAL A 9 -12.37 -0.40 4.47
C VAL A 9 -11.53 0.83 4.80
N ILE A 10 -10.22 0.67 4.81
CA ILE A 10 -9.24 1.76 4.91
C ILE A 10 -8.36 1.72 3.68
N ILE A 11 -8.32 2.81 2.93
CA ILE A 11 -7.48 2.95 1.74
C ILE A 11 -6.28 3.82 2.07
N PHE A 12 -5.07 3.26 1.99
CA PHE A 12 -3.84 4.04 2.10
C PHE A 12 -3.44 4.58 0.73
N LEU A 13 -3.47 5.90 0.57
CA LEU A 13 -2.93 6.62 -0.58
C LEU A 13 -1.56 7.23 -0.27
N GLY A 14 -0.78 7.42 -1.31
CA GLY A 14 0.55 8.02 -1.22
C GLY A 14 1.47 7.50 -2.32
N ILE A 15 2.48 8.26 -2.66
CA ILE A 15 3.46 7.88 -3.69
C ILE A 15 4.33 6.69 -3.24
N PRO A 16 5.05 6.00 -4.12
CA PRO A 16 6.01 4.97 -3.74
C PRO A 16 6.96 5.48 -2.65
N GLY A 17 7.28 4.70 -1.63
CA GLY A 17 8.18 5.11 -0.53
C GLY A 17 7.54 6.02 0.54
N SER A 18 6.25 6.37 0.45
CA SER A 18 5.59 7.22 1.45
C SER A 18 5.44 6.58 2.84
N GLY A 19 5.44 5.25 2.93
CA GLY A 19 5.29 4.51 4.19
C GLY A 19 3.93 3.83 4.37
N LYS A 20 3.07 3.83 3.36
CA LYS A 20 1.75 3.15 3.39
C LYS A 20 1.81 1.73 3.94
N GLY A 21 2.65 0.89 3.32
CA GLY A 21 2.78 -0.50 3.72
C GLY A 21 3.28 -0.67 5.16
N THR A 22 4.18 0.21 5.62
CA THR A 22 4.65 0.20 7.00
C THR A 22 3.52 0.48 7.98
N GLN A 23 2.68 1.48 7.69
CA GLN A 23 1.54 1.83 8.55
C GLN A 23 0.47 0.74 8.50
N ALA A 24 0.16 0.20 7.33
CA ALA A 24 -0.78 -0.91 7.20
C ALA A 24 -0.30 -2.17 7.96
N GLN A 25 1.01 -2.47 7.95
CA GLN A 25 1.58 -3.58 8.73
C GLN A 25 1.45 -3.35 10.23
N LEU A 26 1.75 -2.14 10.73
CA LEU A 26 1.62 -1.80 12.15
C LEU A 26 0.17 -1.90 12.64
N LEU A 27 -0.79 -1.48 11.84
CA LEU A 27 -2.21 -1.63 12.18
C LEU A 27 -2.65 -3.09 12.14
N ALA A 28 -2.12 -3.90 11.22
CA ALA A 28 -2.44 -5.33 11.08
C ALA A 28 -1.88 -6.20 12.21
N GLU A 29 -1.04 -5.66 13.11
CA GLU A 29 -0.70 -6.34 14.37
C GLU A 29 -1.94 -6.58 15.24
N ASN A 30 -2.98 -5.74 15.08
CA ASN A 30 -4.29 -6.01 15.64
C ASN A 30 -5.08 -6.93 14.69
N ALA A 31 -5.50 -8.10 15.18
CA ALA A 31 -6.21 -9.14 14.41
C ALA A 31 -7.54 -8.71 13.77
N GLN A 32 -8.07 -7.53 14.16
CA GLN A 32 -9.28 -6.95 13.54
C GLN A 32 -9.01 -6.38 12.14
N TYR A 33 -7.77 -6.14 11.77
CA TYR A 33 -7.38 -5.52 10.51
C TYR A 33 -6.69 -6.53 9.59
N THR A 34 -7.03 -6.49 8.32
CA THR A 34 -6.37 -7.31 7.28
C THR A 34 -5.64 -6.39 6.31
N HIS A 35 -4.30 -6.49 6.27
CA HIS A 35 -3.49 -5.77 5.31
C HIS A 35 -3.57 -6.44 3.92
N ILE A 36 -4.10 -5.72 2.95
CA ILE A 36 -4.25 -6.13 1.56
C ILE A 36 -3.28 -5.30 0.72
N SER A 37 -2.06 -5.78 0.58
CA SER A 37 -1.06 -5.17 -0.30
C SER A 37 -1.16 -5.77 -1.69
N THR A 38 -1.71 -5.03 -2.65
CA THR A 38 -1.83 -5.51 -4.04
C THR A 38 -0.48 -5.83 -4.64
N GLY A 39 0.55 -5.04 -4.34
CA GLY A 39 1.91 -5.35 -4.78
C GLY A 39 2.44 -6.68 -4.25
N GLN A 40 2.09 -7.07 -3.02
CA GLN A 40 2.45 -8.39 -2.48
C GLN A 40 1.63 -9.51 -3.10
N LEU A 41 0.31 -9.30 -3.25
CA LEU A 41 -0.56 -10.28 -3.91
C LEU A 41 -0.08 -10.58 -5.34
N PHE A 42 0.30 -9.55 -6.09
CA PHE A 42 0.86 -9.75 -7.43
C PHE A 42 2.19 -10.51 -7.41
N ARG A 43 3.11 -10.21 -6.49
CA ARG A 43 4.36 -10.98 -6.37
C ARG A 43 4.10 -12.44 -6.02
N ASN A 44 3.11 -12.73 -5.19
CA ASN A 44 2.72 -14.09 -4.84
C ASN A 44 2.21 -14.84 -6.07
N ILE A 45 1.34 -14.23 -6.89
CA ILE A 45 0.85 -14.81 -8.16
C ILE A 45 2.02 -15.06 -9.14
N ASP A 46 2.92 -14.11 -9.28
CA ASP A 46 4.10 -14.23 -10.16
C ASP A 46 5.00 -15.40 -9.75
N SER A 47 5.14 -15.65 -8.45
CA SER A 47 5.94 -16.77 -7.92
C SER A 47 5.20 -18.11 -7.86
N ASP A 48 3.88 -18.15 -8.01
CA ASP A 48 3.08 -19.36 -7.98
C ASP A 48 3.19 -20.12 -9.31
N PRO A 49 3.75 -21.34 -9.35
CA PRO A 49 3.86 -22.12 -10.59
C PRO A 49 2.49 -22.50 -11.20
N THR A 50 1.43 -22.48 -10.40
CA THR A 50 0.06 -22.86 -10.82
C THR A 50 -0.80 -21.67 -11.26
N ALA A 51 -0.32 -20.43 -11.10
CA ALA A 51 -1.05 -19.24 -11.52
C ALA A 51 -1.21 -19.16 -13.04
N ASP A 52 -2.30 -18.52 -13.48
CA ASP A 52 -2.63 -18.33 -14.89
C ASP A 52 -1.46 -17.70 -15.65
N PRO A 53 -1.02 -18.28 -16.76
CA PRO A 53 0.07 -17.73 -17.58
C PRO A 53 -0.21 -16.30 -18.07
N GLU A 54 -1.46 -15.97 -18.40
CA GLU A 54 -1.85 -14.63 -18.84
C GLU A 54 -1.68 -13.60 -17.70
N ASP A 55 -2.13 -13.95 -16.49
CA ASP A 55 -1.92 -13.11 -15.30
C ASP A 55 -0.42 -12.89 -15.05
N LYS A 56 0.43 -13.91 -15.25
CA LYS A 56 1.89 -13.80 -15.09
C LYS A 56 2.55 -12.89 -16.13
N GLU A 57 2.09 -12.90 -17.37
CA GLU A 57 2.62 -12.03 -18.42
C GLU A 57 2.41 -10.55 -18.06
N PHE A 58 1.21 -10.19 -17.58
CA PHE A 58 0.95 -8.83 -17.09
C PHE A 58 1.82 -8.45 -15.89
N LEU A 59 2.10 -9.39 -14.98
CA LEU A 59 2.93 -9.12 -13.81
C LEU A 59 4.41 -8.95 -14.17
N HIS A 60 4.88 -9.49 -15.28
CA HIS A 60 6.23 -9.20 -15.76
C HIS A 60 6.45 -7.71 -16.02
N HIS A 61 5.48 -7.03 -16.62
CA HIS A 61 5.55 -5.58 -16.86
C HIS A 61 5.56 -4.74 -15.56
N MET A 62 4.93 -5.24 -14.49
CA MET A 62 5.01 -4.60 -13.17
C MET A 62 6.46 -4.51 -12.65
N LYS A 63 7.29 -5.52 -12.92
CA LYS A 63 8.71 -5.53 -12.52
C LYS A 63 9.51 -4.43 -13.21
N GLU A 64 9.06 -3.99 -14.39
CA GLU A 64 9.63 -2.88 -15.15
C GLU A 64 9.07 -1.51 -14.72
N GLY A 65 8.28 -1.45 -13.64
CA GLY A 65 7.68 -0.24 -13.10
C GLY A 65 6.40 0.21 -13.80
N ALA A 66 5.81 -0.62 -14.68
CA ALA A 66 4.51 -0.35 -15.28
C ALA A 66 3.35 -0.61 -14.31
N LEU A 67 2.17 -0.05 -14.61
CA LEU A 67 0.94 -0.36 -13.90
C LEU A 67 0.36 -1.70 -14.39
N VAL A 68 -0.25 -2.43 -13.47
CA VAL A 68 -1.00 -3.65 -13.77
C VAL A 68 -2.37 -3.24 -14.35
N PRO A 69 -2.94 -4.01 -15.31
CA PRO A 69 -4.27 -3.74 -15.86
C PRO A 69 -5.36 -3.69 -14.78
N ASP A 70 -6.29 -2.75 -14.91
CA ASP A 70 -7.31 -2.47 -13.88
C ASP A 70 -8.16 -3.70 -13.55
N TYR A 71 -8.54 -4.51 -14.55
CA TYR A 71 -9.34 -5.71 -14.31
C TYR A 71 -8.67 -6.70 -13.35
N LEU A 72 -7.34 -6.84 -13.44
CA LEU A 72 -6.59 -7.75 -12.56
C LEU A 72 -6.47 -7.15 -11.15
N VAL A 73 -6.30 -5.83 -11.04
CA VAL A 73 -6.35 -5.13 -9.75
C VAL A 73 -7.70 -5.36 -9.08
N TYR A 74 -8.82 -5.17 -9.79
CA TYR A 74 -10.16 -5.36 -9.27
C TYR A 74 -10.43 -6.81 -8.88
N LYS A 75 -10.12 -7.77 -9.77
CA LYS A 75 -10.27 -9.21 -9.51
C LYS A 75 -9.66 -9.63 -8.18
N ILE A 76 -8.43 -9.18 -7.93
CA ILE A 76 -7.66 -9.60 -6.75
C ILE A 76 -8.06 -8.79 -5.51
N ALA A 77 -8.18 -7.47 -5.63
CA ALA A 77 -8.47 -6.61 -4.50
C ALA A 77 -9.90 -6.81 -3.98
N PHE A 78 -10.91 -6.91 -4.86
CA PHE A 78 -12.29 -7.11 -4.43
C PHE A 78 -12.49 -8.46 -3.76
N HIS A 79 -11.87 -9.52 -4.28
CA HIS A 79 -11.89 -10.82 -3.62
C HIS A 79 -11.27 -10.75 -2.20
N ALA A 80 -10.12 -10.09 -2.05
CA ALA A 80 -9.46 -9.96 -0.76
C ALA A 80 -10.26 -9.10 0.24
N ILE A 81 -10.93 -8.04 -0.24
CA ILE A 81 -11.85 -7.23 0.57
C ILE A 81 -13.01 -8.11 1.07
N GLU A 82 -13.68 -8.84 0.17
CA GLU A 82 -14.81 -9.70 0.55
C GLU A 82 -14.42 -10.73 1.58
N GLU A 83 -13.27 -11.37 1.44
CA GLU A 83 -12.79 -12.35 2.41
C GLU A 83 -12.50 -11.72 3.79
N ALA A 84 -11.93 -10.51 3.84
CA ALA A 84 -11.72 -9.79 5.09
C ALA A 84 -13.06 -9.44 5.76
N LEU A 85 -14.01 -8.89 4.99
CA LEU A 85 -15.33 -8.51 5.50
C LEU A 85 -16.15 -9.71 5.97
N LYS A 86 -16.11 -10.85 5.27
CA LYS A 86 -16.73 -12.12 5.70
C LYS A 86 -16.23 -12.60 7.05
N GLN A 87 -14.95 -12.32 7.37
CA GLN A 87 -14.32 -12.62 8.65
C GLN A 87 -14.63 -11.58 9.75
N GLY A 88 -15.44 -10.55 9.44
CA GLY A 88 -15.73 -9.45 10.35
C GLY A 88 -14.54 -8.52 10.60
N LYS A 89 -13.57 -8.49 9.68
CA LYS A 89 -12.37 -7.66 9.77
C LYS A 89 -12.45 -6.42 8.89
N VAL A 90 -11.67 -5.42 9.23
CA VAL A 90 -11.47 -4.22 8.42
C VAL A 90 -10.44 -4.53 7.31
N ALA A 91 -10.78 -4.26 6.06
CA ALA A 91 -9.88 -4.42 4.93
C ALA A 91 -9.01 -3.17 4.76
N MET A 92 -7.68 -3.28 4.84
CA MET A 92 -6.76 -2.17 4.64
C MET A 92 -6.04 -2.32 3.30
N LEU A 93 -6.36 -1.46 2.35
CA LEU A 93 -5.79 -1.48 1.00
C LEU A 93 -4.49 -0.67 0.94
N ASP A 94 -3.40 -1.30 0.50
CA ASP A 94 -2.12 -0.67 0.22
C ASP A 94 -1.74 -0.84 -1.24
N GLY A 95 -1.65 0.28 -1.96
CA GLY A 95 -1.18 0.34 -3.35
C GLY A 95 -2.18 -0.16 -4.40
N ALA A 96 -3.45 -0.35 -4.04
CA ALA A 96 -4.49 -0.84 -4.94
C ALA A 96 -4.95 0.24 -5.95
N ILE A 97 -4.89 1.51 -5.57
CA ILE A 97 -5.42 2.63 -6.37
C ILE A 97 -4.27 3.51 -6.83
N ARG A 98 -4.05 3.57 -8.15
CA ARG A 98 -2.95 4.29 -8.79
C ARG A 98 -3.38 5.11 -10.00
N SER A 99 -4.66 5.10 -10.35
CA SER A 99 -5.26 5.94 -11.38
C SER A 99 -6.62 6.46 -10.93
N LEU A 100 -7.11 7.52 -11.57
CA LEU A 100 -8.44 8.06 -11.31
C LEU A 100 -9.54 7.06 -11.70
N GLU A 101 -9.31 6.31 -12.77
CA GLU A 101 -10.21 5.25 -13.23
C GLU A 101 -10.32 4.14 -12.18
N GLN A 102 -9.19 3.72 -11.60
CA GLN A 102 -9.20 2.77 -10.48
C GLN A 102 -9.97 3.33 -9.29
N ALA A 103 -9.76 4.60 -8.92
CA ALA A 103 -10.49 5.23 -7.82
C ALA A 103 -12.02 5.16 -8.02
N LYS A 104 -12.49 5.52 -9.22
CA LYS A 104 -13.90 5.42 -9.60
C LYS A 104 -14.43 3.98 -9.58
N GLY A 105 -13.64 3.02 -10.06
CA GLY A 105 -14.03 1.60 -10.05
C GLY A 105 -14.15 1.03 -8.63
N PHE A 106 -13.26 1.43 -7.72
CA PHE A 106 -13.37 1.07 -6.30
C PHE A 106 -14.59 1.73 -5.64
N GLU A 107 -14.88 3.01 -5.94
CA GLU A 107 -16.05 3.70 -5.38
C GLU A 107 -17.36 3.04 -5.85
N ASN A 108 -17.50 2.76 -7.15
CA ASN A 108 -18.65 2.01 -7.68
C ASN A 108 -18.83 0.66 -6.96
N TYR A 109 -17.73 -0.07 -6.73
CA TYR A 109 -17.78 -1.33 -5.98
C TYR A 109 -18.28 -1.12 -4.53
N PHE A 110 -17.81 -0.08 -3.84
CA PHE A 110 -18.26 0.20 -2.47
C PHE A 110 -19.72 0.64 -2.42
N GLU A 111 -20.19 1.40 -3.41
CA GLU A 111 -21.61 1.76 -3.57
C GLU A 111 -22.48 0.53 -3.81
N GLU A 112 -22.11 -0.35 -4.74
CA GLU A 112 -22.81 -1.62 -5.03
C GLU A 112 -22.89 -2.54 -3.80
N LYS A 113 -21.87 -2.54 -2.96
CA LYS A 113 -21.84 -3.30 -1.69
C LYS A 113 -22.55 -2.58 -0.54
N GLY A 114 -22.98 -1.34 -0.72
CA GLY A 114 -23.61 -0.52 0.32
C GLY A 114 -22.70 -0.18 1.48
N ILE A 115 -21.38 -0.02 1.23
CA ILE A 115 -20.35 0.28 2.23
C ILE A 115 -19.58 1.58 1.95
N ALA A 116 -19.98 2.39 0.98
CA ALA A 116 -19.27 3.60 0.60
C ALA A 116 -19.06 4.59 1.78
N ASN A 117 -20.05 4.68 2.69
CA ASN A 117 -19.95 5.51 3.90
C ASN A 117 -19.04 4.91 4.99
N ASP A 118 -18.62 3.66 4.87
CA ASP A 118 -17.77 2.96 5.82
C ASP A 118 -16.30 2.87 5.32
N VAL A 119 -15.92 3.71 4.34
CA VAL A 119 -14.58 3.76 3.74
C VAL A 119 -13.83 4.99 4.23
N ALA A 120 -12.64 4.78 4.82
CA ALA A 120 -11.70 5.85 5.11
C ALA A 120 -10.55 5.86 4.11
N VAL A 121 -10.14 7.04 3.66
CA VAL A 121 -8.97 7.22 2.80
C VAL A 121 -7.91 7.99 3.57
N VAL A 122 -6.75 7.37 3.77
CA VAL A 122 -5.61 7.97 4.48
C VAL A 122 -4.48 8.24 3.49
N GLU A 123 -4.27 9.52 3.17
CA GLU A 123 -3.13 9.96 2.38
C GLU A 123 -1.90 10.11 3.28
N ILE A 124 -0.83 9.35 2.99
CA ILE A 124 0.49 9.57 3.61
C ILE A 124 1.33 10.40 2.64
N ALA A 125 1.39 11.70 2.91
CA ALA A 125 1.98 12.70 2.03
C ALA A 125 3.49 12.85 2.26
N ILE A 126 4.28 12.75 1.19
CA ILE A 126 5.71 13.09 1.17
C ILE A 126 6.07 13.77 -0.16
N SER A 127 7.23 14.44 -0.22
CA SER A 127 7.77 14.95 -1.49
C SER A 127 8.34 13.84 -2.37
N ASP A 128 8.38 14.06 -3.68
CA ASP A 128 9.02 13.15 -4.64
C ASP A 128 10.51 12.96 -4.34
N ASP A 129 11.20 14.00 -3.86
CA ASP A 129 12.61 13.93 -3.44
C ASP A 129 12.82 12.98 -2.24
N LEU A 130 11.93 13.05 -1.24
CA LEU A 130 12.01 12.14 -0.10
C LEU A 130 11.65 10.71 -0.51
N SER A 131 10.68 10.55 -1.42
CA SER A 131 10.35 9.27 -2.04
C SER A 131 11.57 8.64 -2.70
N LEU A 132 12.28 9.39 -3.56
CA LEU A 132 13.50 8.95 -4.23
C LEU A 132 14.55 8.47 -3.23
N LYS A 133 14.83 9.29 -2.21
CA LYS A 133 15.81 8.96 -1.17
C LYS A 133 15.45 7.68 -0.42
N ARG A 134 14.17 7.52 -0.05
CA ARG A 134 13.69 6.33 0.67
C ARG A 134 13.78 5.07 -0.19
N LEU A 135 13.36 5.12 -1.44
CA LEU A 135 13.37 3.98 -2.36
C LEU A 135 14.79 3.52 -2.68
N THR A 136 15.71 4.47 -2.92
CA THR A 136 17.13 4.16 -3.22
C THR A 136 17.84 3.44 -2.06
N HIS A 137 17.38 3.64 -0.82
CA HIS A 137 18.00 3.03 0.36
C HIS A 137 17.12 1.93 0.98
N ARG A 138 15.99 1.59 0.35
CA ARG A 138 15.07 0.61 0.91
C ARG A 138 15.67 -0.78 0.89
N LYS A 139 15.64 -1.43 2.06
CA LYS A 139 15.95 -2.84 2.20
C LYS A 139 14.77 -3.58 2.80
N ILE A 140 14.59 -4.81 2.38
CA ILE A 140 13.55 -5.71 2.87
C ILE A 140 14.18 -7.00 3.36
N CYS A 141 13.65 -7.56 4.43
CA CYS A 141 14.11 -8.85 4.93
C CYS A 141 13.60 -9.98 4.02
N SER A 142 14.52 -10.84 3.57
CA SER A 142 14.20 -12.01 2.74
C SER A 142 13.38 -13.09 3.47
N LYS A 143 13.29 -13.04 4.82
CA LYS A 143 12.63 -14.05 5.65
C LYS A 143 11.28 -13.57 6.20
N CYS A 144 11.19 -12.35 6.74
CA CYS A 144 9.97 -11.85 7.40
C CYS A 144 9.36 -10.63 6.67
N GLU A 145 9.91 -10.24 5.53
CA GLU A 145 9.46 -9.11 4.70
C GLU A 145 9.46 -7.74 5.41
N TYR A 146 10.06 -7.67 6.61
CA TYR A 146 10.22 -6.41 7.32
C TYR A 146 10.95 -5.38 6.47
N ILE A 147 10.36 -4.20 6.33
CA ILE A 147 10.96 -3.08 5.60
C ILE A 147 11.80 -2.27 6.59
N LEU A 148 13.11 -2.22 6.34
CA LEU A 148 14.03 -1.49 7.20
C LEU A 148 13.74 0.03 7.12
N PRO A 149 13.56 0.73 8.26
CA PRO A 149 13.32 2.16 8.28
C PRO A 149 14.44 2.95 7.60
N TYR A 150 14.05 3.97 6.83
CA TYR A 150 15.01 4.89 6.22
C TYR A 150 15.68 5.73 7.30
N SER A 151 16.96 5.47 7.55
CA SER A 151 17.83 6.31 8.38
C SER A 151 19.31 6.06 8.00
N PRO A 152 20.22 7.03 8.19
CA PRO A 152 21.64 6.86 7.88
C PRO A 152 22.28 5.65 8.58
N GLU A 153 21.84 5.35 9.80
CA GLU A 153 22.34 4.23 10.60
C GLU A 153 22.00 2.86 9.97
N ASN A 154 20.91 2.82 9.21
CA ASN A 154 20.39 1.61 8.61
C ASN A 154 20.95 1.32 7.20
N PHE A 155 21.58 2.28 6.56
CA PHE A 155 22.04 2.11 5.16
C PHE A 155 23.03 0.95 4.97
N LYS A 156 23.86 0.68 5.96
CA LYS A 156 24.86 -0.39 5.93
C LYS A 156 24.39 -1.71 6.56
N LYS A 157 23.18 -1.76 7.15
CA LYS A 157 22.68 -2.99 7.74
C LYS A 157 22.43 -4.06 6.68
N GLU A 158 22.84 -5.28 6.97
CA GLU A 158 22.66 -6.46 6.12
C GLU A 158 21.79 -7.52 6.79
N ILE A 159 21.58 -7.40 8.10
CA ILE A 159 20.83 -8.35 8.92
C ILE A 159 19.61 -7.66 9.51
N CYS A 160 18.48 -8.34 9.45
CA CYS A 160 17.19 -7.90 9.96
C CYS A 160 17.16 -7.90 11.49
N ASP A 161 16.80 -6.77 12.09
CA ASP A 161 16.68 -6.63 13.54
C ASP A 161 15.52 -7.46 14.14
N GLN A 162 14.52 -7.83 13.30
CA GLN A 162 13.32 -8.55 13.75
C GLN A 162 13.51 -10.08 13.81
N CYS A 163 14.22 -10.65 12.85
CA CYS A 163 14.29 -12.11 12.73
C CYS A 163 15.68 -12.67 12.37
N GLY A 164 16.69 -11.82 12.25
CA GLY A 164 18.05 -12.23 11.87
C GLY A 164 18.19 -12.65 10.39
N GLY A 165 17.18 -12.47 9.56
CA GLY A 165 17.25 -12.76 8.12
C GLY A 165 18.08 -11.73 7.34
N THR A 166 18.50 -12.07 6.13
CA THR A 166 19.27 -11.17 5.26
C THR A 166 18.41 -10.02 4.74
N LEU A 167 18.93 -8.80 4.77
CA LEU A 167 18.30 -7.61 4.18
C LEU A 167 18.76 -7.46 2.73
N LEU A 168 17.81 -7.39 1.81
CA LEU A 168 18.02 -7.29 0.38
C LEU A 168 17.41 -6.00 -0.18
N VAL A 169 17.99 -5.46 -1.23
CA VAL A 169 17.32 -4.46 -2.07
C VAL A 169 16.23 -5.17 -2.88
N ARG A 170 15.07 -4.56 -3.02
CA ARG A 170 13.98 -5.13 -3.82
C ARG A 170 14.32 -5.07 -5.31
N ASN A 171 13.83 -6.04 -6.07
CA ASN A 171 14.05 -6.08 -7.52
C ASN A 171 13.44 -4.88 -8.26
N ASP A 172 12.39 -4.28 -7.71
CA ASP A 172 11.73 -3.07 -8.24
C ASP A 172 12.32 -1.75 -7.69
N ASP A 173 13.45 -1.79 -6.98
CA ASP A 173 14.14 -0.62 -6.41
C ASP A 173 15.53 -0.37 -7.06
N HIS A 174 15.70 -0.76 -8.31
CA HIS A 174 16.85 -0.30 -9.12
C HIS A 174 16.65 1.16 -9.54
N PRO A 175 17.72 1.96 -9.65
CA PRO A 175 17.63 3.42 -9.89
C PRO A 175 16.74 3.81 -11.07
N GLU A 176 16.85 3.11 -12.20
CA GLU A 176 16.05 3.37 -13.41
C GLU A 176 14.56 3.08 -13.18
N ILE A 177 14.24 2.00 -12.45
CA ILE A 177 12.87 1.62 -12.13
C ILE A 177 12.28 2.61 -11.11
N ILE A 178 13.06 3.04 -10.11
CA ILE A 178 12.64 4.06 -9.14
C ILE A 178 12.29 5.35 -9.87
N GLN A 179 13.14 5.81 -10.78
CA GLN A 179 12.91 7.03 -11.55
C GLN A 179 11.59 6.93 -12.34
N LYS A 180 11.39 5.83 -13.09
CA LYS A 180 10.15 5.57 -13.84
C LYS A 180 8.93 5.56 -12.93
N ARG A 181 9.03 4.97 -11.73
CA ARG A 181 7.92 4.93 -10.76
C ARG A 181 7.57 6.31 -10.23
N ILE A 182 8.54 7.19 -9.99
CA ILE A 182 8.28 8.56 -9.57
C ILE A 182 7.64 9.35 -10.72
N GLU A 183 8.13 9.19 -11.94
CA GLU A 183 7.60 9.83 -13.13
C GLU A 183 6.15 9.43 -13.45
N THR A 184 5.74 8.20 -13.11
CA THR A 184 4.42 7.65 -13.46
C THR A 184 3.47 7.50 -12.27
N GLN A 185 3.96 7.59 -11.03
CA GLN A 185 3.20 7.35 -9.80
C GLN A 185 3.53 8.37 -8.69
N GLY A 186 4.25 9.45 -9.01
CA GLY A 186 4.58 10.54 -8.09
C GLY A 186 3.40 11.45 -7.79
N ASN A 187 3.65 12.54 -7.06
CA ASN A 187 2.59 13.44 -6.60
C ASN A 187 1.72 14.02 -7.72
N LYS A 188 2.29 14.27 -8.91
CA LYS A 188 1.53 14.71 -10.07
C LYS A 188 0.38 13.76 -10.46
N PHE A 189 0.59 12.45 -10.30
CA PHE A 189 -0.40 11.41 -10.62
C PHE A 189 -1.29 11.06 -9.44
N LEU A 190 -0.79 11.23 -8.22
CA LEU A 190 -1.56 10.98 -7.01
C LEU A 190 -2.58 12.09 -6.75
N SER A 191 -2.25 13.36 -7.00
CA SER A 191 -3.11 14.50 -6.67
C SER A 191 -4.54 14.38 -7.21
N PRO A 192 -4.79 14.02 -8.48
CA PRO A 192 -6.16 13.87 -8.98
C PRO A 192 -6.97 12.78 -8.26
N ILE A 193 -6.29 11.71 -7.77
CA ILE A 193 -6.93 10.64 -7.03
C ILE A 193 -7.35 11.13 -5.64
N VAL A 194 -6.46 11.86 -4.97
CA VAL A 194 -6.74 12.44 -3.65
C VAL A 194 -7.87 13.46 -3.73
N GLU A 195 -7.86 14.33 -4.76
CA GLU A 195 -8.91 15.32 -5.01
C GLU A 195 -10.27 14.64 -5.22
N TYR A 196 -10.32 13.60 -6.04
CA TYR A 196 -11.54 12.81 -6.25
C TYR A 196 -12.10 12.27 -4.93
N TYR A 197 -11.26 11.65 -4.10
CA TYR A 197 -11.70 11.12 -2.81
C TYR A 197 -12.06 12.21 -1.80
N ARG A 198 -11.53 13.42 -1.91
CA ARG A 198 -11.99 14.58 -1.11
C ARG A 198 -13.41 15.00 -1.47
N GLU A 199 -13.80 14.85 -2.74
CA GLU A 199 -15.15 15.18 -3.20
C GLU A 199 -16.19 14.13 -2.81
N VAL A 200 -15.83 12.85 -2.83
CA VAL A 200 -16.78 11.74 -2.66
C VAL A 200 -16.68 11.02 -1.31
N GLY A 201 -15.64 11.22 -0.50
CA GLY A 201 -15.44 10.38 0.67
C GLY A 201 -14.70 11.03 1.84
N HIS A 202 -14.33 10.20 2.82
CA HIS A 202 -13.61 10.57 4.03
C HIS A 202 -12.09 10.51 3.82
N VAL A 203 -11.49 11.62 3.43
CA VAL A 203 -10.03 11.74 3.22
C VAL A 203 -9.35 12.44 4.39
N PHE A 204 -8.30 11.81 4.88
CA PHE A 204 -7.42 12.33 5.92
C PHE A 204 -5.99 12.36 5.40
N THR A 205 -5.29 13.48 5.60
CA THR A 205 -3.89 13.63 5.17
C THR A 205 -2.96 13.62 6.38
N VAL A 206 -1.93 12.77 6.32
CA VAL A 206 -0.88 12.64 7.35
C VAL A 206 0.47 12.98 6.73
N ASP A 207 1.29 13.76 7.46
CA ASP A 207 2.67 14.05 7.07
C ASP A 207 3.57 12.82 7.24
N GLY A 208 3.82 12.11 6.14
CA GLY A 208 4.65 10.92 6.08
C GLY A 208 6.17 11.20 6.17
N SER A 209 6.59 12.46 6.23
CA SER A 209 8.02 12.81 6.38
C SER A 209 8.56 12.53 7.78
N ARG A 210 7.68 12.47 8.77
CA ARG A 210 8.00 12.25 10.18
C ARG A 210 8.40 10.81 10.49
N SER A 211 8.79 10.53 11.72
CA SER A 211 9.15 9.18 12.15
C SER A 211 7.96 8.22 12.06
N ILE A 212 8.25 6.94 11.86
CA ILE A 212 7.22 5.89 11.71
C ILE A 212 6.23 5.91 12.88
N SER A 213 6.73 6.05 14.12
CA SER A 213 5.89 6.07 15.32
C SER A 213 4.99 7.30 15.40
N VAL A 214 5.45 8.46 14.96
CA VAL A 214 4.63 9.68 14.94
C VAL A 214 3.53 9.56 13.88
N VAL A 215 3.85 9.04 12.70
CA VAL A 215 2.88 8.77 11.64
C VAL A 215 1.83 7.76 12.12
N ASP A 216 2.24 6.67 12.81
CA ASP A 216 1.32 5.67 13.36
C ASP A 216 0.35 6.27 14.38
N ILE A 217 0.84 7.11 15.29
CA ILE A 217 -0.02 7.82 16.26
C ILE A 217 -1.06 8.68 15.55
N ASP A 218 -0.66 9.43 14.52
CA ASP A 218 -1.58 10.28 13.78
C ASP A 218 -2.61 9.48 12.99
N VAL A 219 -2.19 8.39 12.35
CA VAL A 219 -3.09 7.49 11.63
C VAL A 219 -4.13 6.88 12.58
N ARG A 220 -3.70 6.34 13.73
CA ARG A 220 -4.62 5.78 14.74
C ARG A 220 -5.59 6.82 15.28
N LYS A 221 -5.10 8.03 15.58
CA LYS A 221 -5.95 9.13 16.04
C LYS A 221 -7.04 9.50 15.03
N ILE A 222 -6.69 9.57 13.74
CA ILE A 222 -7.61 9.86 12.64
C ILE A 222 -8.67 8.76 12.51
N LEU A 223 -8.25 7.51 12.59
CA LEU A 223 -9.14 6.35 12.46
C LEU A 223 -9.93 6.06 13.73
N GLN A 224 -9.70 6.79 14.81
CA GLN A 224 -10.33 6.62 16.13
C GLN A 224 -10.10 5.22 16.71
N MET A 225 -8.84 4.78 16.66
CA MET A 225 -8.39 3.46 17.08
C MET A 225 -7.65 3.51 18.42
#